data_dcf34f568c6960fe36744ab74022061d
#
_entry.id   dcf34f568c6960fe36744ab74022061d
#
_cell.length_a   1.000
_cell.length_b   1.000
_cell.length_c   1.000
_cell.angle_alpha   90.00
_cell.angle_beta   90.00
_cell.angle_gamma   90.00
#
_symmetry.space_group_name_H-M   'P 1'
#
loop_
_entity.id
_entity.type
_entity.pdbx_description
1 polymer ?
#
loop_
_entity_poly.entity_id
_entity_poly.type
_entity_poly.pdbx_seq_one_letter_code
_entity_poly.pdbx_strand_id
1 'polypeptide(L)'
;MKKLTISLILLFATAVSTLQLVYSQSGTNNSGSYSQDLLNTKRVFSQGLADAIGQPFRGVATSAGVMDGLFPIRSTGVSTAAIKSAADTFLDTLSDGELSRTHYAIDDPEWRNWSNVDVGIFSRHGVSLEEMSELQKAAAWSLLEASLSPEGMDQTRSVMRTEQALLEINKEPLRYG
;
A
#
# COMPACT_ATOMS: atom_id res chain seq x y z
N MET A 1 -37.96 27.45 0.03
CA MET A 1 -37.19 26.33 0.65
C MET A 1 -36.70 25.26 -0.36
N LYS A 2 -37.18 25.20 -1.61
CA LYS A 2 -36.70 24.18 -2.60
C LYS A 2 -35.40 24.54 -3.36
N LYS A 3 -34.94 25.80 -3.31
CA LYS A 3 -33.69 26.20 -4.00
C LYS A 3 -32.41 25.95 -3.22
N LEU A 4 -32.45 25.76 -1.90
CA LEU A 4 -31.27 25.51 -1.06
C LEU A 4 -30.79 24.07 -1.14
N THR A 5 -31.70 23.12 -1.34
CA THR A 5 -31.40 21.69 -1.39
C THR A 5 -30.66 21.28 -2.68
N ILE A 6 -30.95 21.94 -3.80
CA ILE A 6 -30.30 21.64 -5.10
C ILE A 6 -28.84 22.15 -5.10
N SER A 7 -28.59 23.32 -4.48
CA SER A 7 -27.24 23.89 -4.38
C SER A 7 -26.29 23.04 -3.53
N LEU A 8 -26.82 22.39 -2.48
CA LEU A 8 -26.03 21.54 -1.59
C LEU A 8 -25.64 20.20 -2.25
N ILE A 9 -26.55 19.65 -3.08
CA ILE A 9 -26.29 18.39 -3.82
C ILE A 9 -25.25 18.62 -4.94
N LEU A 10 -25.28 19.77 -5.61
CA LEU A 10 -24.26 20.09 -6.61
C LEU A 10 -22.87 20.32 -5.99
N LEU A 11 -22.78 20.90 -4.79
CA LEU A 11 -21.51 21.09 -4.09
C LEU A 11 -20.91 19.74 -3.63
N PHE A 12 -21.74 18.78 -3.23
CA PHE A 12 -21.28 17.44 -2.85
C PHE A 12 -20.81 16.63 -4.07
N ALA A 13 -21.48 16.73 -5.20
CA ALA A 13 -21.10 16.05 -6.43
C ALA A 13 -19.78 16.57 -7.01
N THR A 14 -19.48 17.86 -6.89
CA THR A 14 -18.21 18.44 -7.33
C THR A 14 -17.07 18.14 -6.38
N ALA A 15 -17.31 18.01 -5.07
CA ALA A 15 -16.29 17.63 -4.09
C ALA A 15 -15.85 16.17 -4.24
N VAL A 16 -16.78 15.26 -4.53
CA VAL A 16 -16.46 13.84 -4.76
C VAL A 16 -15.69 13.65 -6.08
N SER A 17 -16.04 14.38 -7.14
CA SER A 17 -15.32 14.29 -8.42
C SER A 17 -13.91 14.92 -8.35
N THR A 18 -13.70 15.97 -7.55
CA THR A 18 -12.36 16.53 -7.35
C THR A 18 -11.49 15.64 -6.45
N LEU A 19 -12.06 14.94 -5.47
CA LEU A 19 -11.33 13.98 -4.64
C LEU A 19 -10.84 12.77 -5.47
N GLN A 20 -11.67 12.25 -6.39
CA GLN A 20 -11.25 11.19 -7.30
C GLN A 20 -10.15 11.61 -8.29
N LEU A 21 -10.16 12.87 -8.74
CA LEU A 21 -9.11 13.41 -9.62
C LEU A 21 -7.78 13.62 -8.87
N VAL A 22 -7.80 14.01 -7.61
CA VAL A 22 -6.58 14.17 -6.80
C VAL A 22 -6.00 12.80 -6.44
N TYR A 23 -6.82 11.80 -6.17
CA TYR A 23 -6.35 10.43 -5.90
C TYR A 23 -5.71 9.75 -7.12
N SER A 24 -6.10 10.13 -8.35
CA SER A 24 -5.49 9.62 -9.58
C SER A 24 -4.20 10.34 -9.99
N GLN A 25 -3.86 11.48 -9.36
CA GLN A 25 -2.69 12.28 -9.73
C GLN A 25 -1.51 12.18 -8.76
N SER A 26 -1.66 11.56 -7.60
CA SER A 26 -0.55 11.35 -6.65
C SER A 26 0.35 10.16 -7.00
N GLY A 27 0.02 9.41 -8.04
CA GLY A 27 0.86 8.34 -8.59
C GLY A 27 1.46 8.76 -9.92
N THR A 28 2.73 9.13 -9.92
CA THR A 28 3.63 9.16 -11.07
C THR A 28 3.63 10.39 -11.97
N ASN A 29 4.52 11.33 -11.69
CA ASN A 29 5.17 12.14 -12.70
C ASN A 29 6.31 11.35 -13.39
N ASN A 30 6.00 10.24 -14.02
CA ASN A 30 6.94 9.54 -14.88
C ASN A 30 6.25 9.18 -16.19
N SER A 31 6.36 10.08 -17.18
CA SER A 31 5.75 10.01 -18.51
C SER A 31 6.48 9.03 -19.43
N GLY A 32 6.52 7.75 -19.03
CA GLY A 32 6.69 6.67 -19.98
C GLY A 32 5.36 6.46 -20.70
N SER A 33 5.35 6.55 -22.03
CA SER A 33 4.16 6.27 -22.84
C SER A 33 3.80 4.79 -22.73
N TYR A 34 2.90 4.44 -21.80
CA TYR A 34 2.29 3.11 -21.78
C TYR A 34 1.37 2.91 -22.98
N SER A 35 1.35 1.69 -23.51
CA SER A 35 0.30 1.31 -24.46
C SER A 35 -1.07 1.41 -23.78
N GLN A 36 -2.11 1.75 -24.54
CA GLN A 36 -3.48 1.80 -24.03
C GLN A 36 -3.93 0.44 -23.45
N ASP A 37 -3.39 -0.66 -23.98
CA ASP A 37 -3.65 -2.00 -23.49
C ASP A 37 -3.12 -2.23 -22.08
N LEU A 38 -1.91 -1.72 -21.76
CA LEU A 38 -1.36 -1.81 -20.42
C LEU A 38 -2.17 -0.95 -19.43
N LEU A 39 -2.56 0.25 -19.82
CA LEU A 39 -3.41 1.12 -19.00
C LEU A 39 -4.80 0.49 -18.74
N ASN A 40 -5.36 -0.17 -19.75
CA ASN A 40 -6.60 -0.91 -19.60
C ASN A 40 -6.43 -2.11 -18.66
N THR A 41 -5.33 -2.84 -18.78
CA THR A 41 -5.00 -3.97 -17.90
C THR A 41 -4.89 -3.51 -16.45
N LYS A 42 -4.15 -2.43 -16.18
CA LYS A 42 -4.06 -1.81 -14.85
C LYS A 42 -5.43 -1.50 -14.26
N ARG A 43 -6.28 -0.85 -15.05
CA ARG A 43 -7.63 -0.47 -14.61
C ARG A 43 -8.48 -1.68 -14.25
N VAL A 44 -8.46 -2.73 -15.09
CA VAL A 44 -9.23 -3.96 -14.85
C VAL A 44 -8.75 -4.66 -13.58
N PHE A 45 -7.42 -4.78 -13.38
CA PHE A 45 -6.86 -5.38 -12.16
C PHE A 45 -7.20 -4.57 -10.90
N SER A 46 -7.03 -3.26 -10.95
CA SER A 46 -7.33 -2.39 -9.82
C SER A 46 -8.81 -2.40 -9.45
N GLN A 47 -9.69 -2.41 -10.45
CA GLN A 47 -11.13 -2.53 -10.22
C GLN A 47 -11.49 -3.90 -9.64
N GLY A 48 -10.97 -4.98 -10.20
CA GLY A 48 -11.20 -6.34 -9.70
C GLY A 48 -10.73 -6.53 -8.25
N LEU A 49 -9.63 -5.90 -7.87
CA LEU A 49 -9.15 -5.91 -6.48
C LEU A 49 -10.08 -5.10 -5.56
N ALA A 50 -10.47 -3.89 -5.97
CA ALA A 50 -11.41 -3.06 -5.21
C ALA A 50 -12.75 -3.79 -4.99
N ASP A 51 -13.27 -4.45 -6.02
CA ASP A 51 -14.49 -5.25 -5.94
C ASP A 51 -14.31 -6.44 -4.96
N ALA A 52 -13.17 -7.10 -4.98
CA ALA A 52 -12.85 -8.20 -4.08
C ALA A 52 -12.70 -7.75 -2.61
N ILE A 53 -12.08 -6.59 -2.37
CA ILE A 53 -11.96 -5.98 -1.03
C ILE A 53 -13.33 -5.60 -0.49
N GLY A 54 -14.23 -5.11 -1.34
CA GLY A 54 -15.62 -4.78 -0.98
C GLY A 54 -16.48 -5.97 -0.57
N GLN A 55 -16.06 -7.23 -0.88
CA GLN A 55 -16.77 -8.43 -0.46
C GLN A 55 -16.41 -8.81 0.99
N PRO A 56 -17.34 -9.43 1.75
CA PRO A 56 -17.02 -9.97 3.07
C PRO A 56 -15.81 -10.91 3.03
N PHE A 57 -14.90 -10.76 3.98
CA PHE A 57 -13.80 -11.72 4.13
C PHE A 57 -14.34 -13.08 4.57
N ARG A 58 -13.96 -14.14 3.86
CA ARG A 58 -14.45 -15.50 4.13
C ARG A 58 -13.40 -16.42 4.72
N GLY A 59 -12.14 -16.02 4.78
CA GLY A 59 -11.05 -16.88 5.24
C GLY A 59 -10.84 -18.10 4.34
N VAL A 60 -10.49 -19.23 4.95
CA VAL A 60 -10.28 -20.48 4.21
C VAL A 60 -11.65 -21.13 3.94
N ALA A 61 -11.97 -21.28 2.66
CA ALA A 61 -13.23 -21.92 2.21
C ALA A 61 -12.93 -23.24 1.50
N THR A 62 -13.73 -24.26 1.79
CA THR A 62 -13.70 -25.58 1.16
C THR A 62 -15.05 -25.90 0.53
N SER A 63 -15.17 -27.06 -0.13
CA SER A 63 -16.46 -27.53 -0.62
C SER A 63 -17.51 -27.76 0.48
N ALA A 64 -17.07 -27.91 1.75
CA ALA A 64 -17.92 -28.06 2.92
C ALA A 64 -18.29 -26.72 3.59
N GLY A 65 -17.77 -25.59 3.10
CA GLY A 65 -17.99 -24.26 3.63
C GLY A 65 -16.73 -23.60 4.18
N VAL A 66 -16.93 -22.50 4.92
CA VAL A 66 -15.83 -21.76 5.60
C VAL A 66 -15.35 -22.54 6.81
N MET A 67 -14.04 -22.63 6.98
CA MET A 67 -13.41 -23.28 8.12
C MET A 67 -12.91 -22.23 9.11
N ASP A 68 -13.50 -22.21 10.29
CA ASP A 68 -13.12 -21.31 11.38
C ASP A 68 -12.05 -21.94 12.30
N GLY A 69 -11.32 -21.10 13.03
CA GLY A 69 -10.42 -21.53 14.10
C GLY A 69 -9.17 -22.29 13.68
N LEU A 70 -8.81 -22.31 12.38
CA LEU A 70 -7.65 -23.04 11.88
C LEU A 70 -6.32 -22.49 12.42
N PHE A 71 -6.23 -21.17 12.63
CA PHE A 71 -5.00 -20.50 13.04
C PHE A 71 -5.28 -19.57 14.23
N PRO A 72 -5.52 -20.14 15.44
CA PRO A 72 -5.76 -19.33 16.61
C PRO A 72 -4.55 -18.50 16.96
N ILE A 73 -4.73 -17.21 17.20
CA ILE A 73 -3.67 -16.32 17.68
C ILE A 73 -3.33 -16.74 19.11
N ARG A 74 -2.06 -17.06 19.36
CA ARG A 74 -1.53 -17.41 20.69
C ARG A 74 -0.35 -16.54 21.02
N SER A 75 -0.20 -16.17 22.30
CA SER A 75 1.01 -15.50 22.75
C SER A 75 2.21 -16.43 22.59
N THR A 76 3.26 -15.93 21.98
CA THR A 76 4.55 -16.63 21.87
C THR A 76 5.46 -16.39 23.09
N GLY A 77 5.09 -15.44 23.97
CA GLY A 77 5.92 -14.96 25.07
C GLY A 77 7.08 -14.05 24.62
N VAL A 78 7.25 -13.83 23.33
CA VAL A 78 8.29 -12.92 22.81
C VAL A 78 7.79 -11.46 22.90
N SER A 79 8.65 -10.59 23.45
CA SER A 79 8.36 -9.16 23.55
C SER A 79 8.43 -8.48 22.17
N THR A 80 7.40 -7.74 21.81
CA THR A 80 7.37 -6.89 20.61
C THR A 80 7.66 -5.41 20.91
N ALA A 81 8.09 -5.08 22.13
CA ALA A 81 8.29 -3.70 22.59
C ALA A 81 9.28 -2.92 21.72
N ALA A 82 10.39 -3.57 21.32
CA ALA A 82 11.38 -2.93 20.44
C ALA A 82 10.81 -2.59 19.07
N ILE A 83 10.04 -3.51 18.47
CA ILE A 83 9.39 -3.31 17.17
C ILE A 83 8.38 -2.17 17.28
N LYS A 84 7.55 -2.19 18.34
CA LYS A 84 6.57 -1.12 18.57
C LYS A 84 7.23 0.25 18.71
N SER A 85 8.30 0.36 19.50
CA SER A 85 9.02 1.62 19.69
C SER A 85 9.63 2.13 18.38
N ALA A 86 10.19 1.24 17.56
CA ALA A 86 10.74 1.61 16.26
C ALA A 86 9.64 2.03 15.28
N ALA A 87 8.48 1.37 15.32
CA ALA A 87 7.32 1.74 14.53
C ALA A 87 6.79 3.12 14.93
N ASP A 88 6.60 3.38 16.21
CA ASP A 88 6.17 4.69 16.72
C ASP A 88 7.16 5.78 16.24
N THR A 89 8.47 5.54 16.37
CA THR A 89 9.51 6.49 15.91
C THR A 89 9.41 6.75 14.40
N PHE A 90 9.16 5.74 13.59
CA PHE A 90 8.99 5.91 12.14
C PHE A 90 7.73 6.73 11.84
N LEU A 91 6.60 6.38 12.44
CA LEU A 91 5.33 7.10 12.23
C LEU A 91 5.42 8.58 12.63
N ASP A 92 6.15 8.89 13.71
CA ASP A 92 6.38 10.26 14.16
C ASP A 92 7.18 11.12 13.16
N THR A 93 7.88 10.50 12.21
CA THR A 93 8.60 11.23 11.15
C THR A 93 7.73 11.57 9.94
N LEU A 94 6.54 10.97 9.83
CA LEU A 94 5.66 11.14 8.69
C LEU A 94 4.81 12.40 8.79
N SER A 95 4.58 13.07 7.68
CA SER A 95 3.55 14.11 7.58
C SER A 95 2.15 13.48 7.65
N ASP A 96 1.13 14.30 7.93
CA ASP A 96 -0.27 13.84 7.99
C ASP A 96 -0.69 13.10 6.70
N GLY A 97 -0.25 13.59 5.54
CA GLY A 97 -0.56 12.97 4.26
C GLY A 97 0.13 11.61 4.06
N GLU A 98 1.37 11.46 4.51
CA GLU A 98 2.11 10.19 4.48
C GLU A 98 1.53 9.22 5.51
N LEU A 99 1.22 9.69 6.71
CA LEU A 99 0.64 8.89 7.77
C LEU A 99 -0.71 8.28 7.34
N SER A 100 -1.57 9.07 6.70
CA SER A 100 -2.90 8.63 6.25
C SER A 100 -2.88 7.50 5.21
N ARG A 101 -1.76 7.35 4.47
CA ARG A 101 -1.59 6.28 3.47
C ARG A 101 -0.64 5.17 3.92
N THR A 102 -0.17 5.22 5.17
CA THR A 102 0.79 4.26 5.73
C THR A 102 0.23 3.53 6.95
N HIS A 103 -0.59 4.20 7.75
CA HIS A 103 -1.09 3.69 9.02
C HIS A 103 -2.61 3.55 8.99
N TYR A 104 -3.10 2.35 9.20
CA TYR A 104 -4.52 1.98 9.15
C TYR A 104 -4.94 1.33 10.47
N ALA A 105 -6.23 1.37 10.78
CA ALA A 105 -6.77 0.61 11.90
C ALA A 105 -6.61 -0.90 11.66
N ILE A 106 -6.52 -1.68 12.72
CA ILE A 106 -6.26 -3.13 12.61
C ILE A 106 -7.39 -3.90 11.90
N ASP A 107 -8.59 -3.35 11.92
CA ASP A 107 -9.79 -3.89 11.26
C ASP A 107 -10.11 -3.20 9.91
N ASP A 108 -9.25 -2.28 9.46
CA ASP A 108 -9.38 -1.63 8.16
C ASP A 108 -9.22 -2.67 7.05
N PRO A 109 -10.09 -2.68 6.02
CA PRO A 109 -9.98 -3.61 4.90
C PRO A 109 -8.69 -3.47 4.08
N GLU A 110 -7.91 -2.41 4.28
CA GLU A 110 -6.65 -2.16 3.58
C GLU A 110 -5.63 -3.31 3.72
N TRP A 111 -5.64 -4.08 4.82
CA TRP A 111 -4.78 -5.26 4.97
C TRP A 111 -5.00 -6.31 3.87
N ARG A 112 -6.13 -6.27 3.15
CA ARG A 112 -6.47 -7.13 2.01
C ARG A 112 -6.00 -6.56 0.67
N ASN A 113 -5.62 -5.29 0.65
CA ASN A 113 -5.20 -4.57 -0.55
C ASN A 113 -3.73 -4.88 -0.88
N TRP A 114 -3.46 -6.16 -1.11
CA TRP A 114 -2.14 -6.65 -1.44
C TRP A 114 -2.18 -7.45 -2.74
N SER A 115 -1.19 -7.27 -3.60
CA SER A 115 -1.05 -8.02 -4.84
C SER A 115 0.42 -8.36 -5.10
N ASN A 116 0.64 -9.54 -5.69
CA ASN A 116 1.95 -9.98 -6.18
C ASN A 116 2.22 -9.54 -7.63
N VAL A 117 1.38 -8.69 -8.17
CA VAL A 117 1.56 -8.15 -9.53
C VAL A 117 2.56 -7.00 -9.47
N ASP A 118 3.33 -6.79 -10.55
CA ASP A 118 4.32 -5.72 -10.63
C ASP A 118 3.71 -4.32 -10.50
N VAL A 119 4.53 -3.34 -10.08
CA VAL A 119 4.10 -1.95 -9.85
C VAL A 119 3.56 -1.28 -11.12
N GLY A 120 3.93 -1.77 -12.29
CA GLY A 120 3.36 -1.34 -13.56
C GLY A 120 1.87 -1.59 -13.67
N ILE A 121 1.33 -2.57 -12.96
CA ILE A 121 -0.08 -2.98 -13.00
C ILE A 121 -0.79 -2.62 -11.69
N PHE A 122 -0.15 -2.79 -10.55
CA PHE A 122 -0.73 -2.56 -9.23
C PHE A 122 -0.06 -1.39 -8.51
N SER A 123 -0.86 -0.43 -8.04
CA SER A 123 -0.36 0.68 -7.22
C SER A 123 -0.19 0.23 -5.78
N ARG A 124 1.01 0.41 -5.23
CA ARG A 124 1.31 0.14 -3.83
C ARG A 124 1.00 1.34 -2.97
N HIS A 125 0.55 1.10 -1.75
CA HIS A 125 0.29 2.15 -0.77
C HIS A 125 1.50 2.34 0.16
N GLY A 126 1.47 3.38 0.96
CA GLY A 126 2.55 3.73 1.86
C GLY A 126 3.45 4.84 1.30
N VAL A 127 4.66 4.92 1.82
CA VAL A 127 5.70 5.87 1.41
C VAL A 127 6.88 5.10 0.85
N SER A 128 7.28 5.41 -0.37
CA SER A 128 8.44 4.76 -0.98
C SER A 128 9.74 5.34 -0.41
N LEU A 129 10.84 4.57 -0.49
CA LEU A 129 12.16 5.06 -0.07
C LEU A 129 12.61 6.29 -0.87
N GLU A 130 12.16 6.45 -2.11
CA GLU A 130 12.48 7.63 -2.93
C GLU A 130 11.80 8.90 -2.42
N GLU A 131 10.58 8.77 -1.90
CA GLU A 131 9.82 9.89 -1.32
C GLU A 131 10.34 10.29 0.07
N MET A 132 10.99 9.37 0.78
CA MET A 132 11.44 9.58 2.16
C MET A 132 12.61 10.55 2.26
N SER A 133 12.54 11.45 3.26
CA SER A 133 13.70 12.18 3.75
C SER A 133 14.74 11.24 4.38
N GLU A 134 15.97 11.69 4.58
CA GLU A 134 17.02 10.87 5.22
C GLU A 134 16.64 10.48 6.66
N LEU A 135 15.90 11.32 7.38
CA LEU A 135 15.39 10.99 8.72
C LEU A 135 14.36 9.85 8.66
N GLN A 136 13.43 9.93 7.72
CA GLN A 136 12.43 8.88 7.51
C GLN A 136 13.06 7.55 7.09
N LYS A 137 14.03 7.61 6.17
CA LYS A 137 14.81 6.41 5.76
C LYS A 137 15.51 5.75 6.95
N ALA A 138 16.19 6.54 7.77
CA ALA A 138 16.88 6.02 8.94
C ALA A 138 15.90 5.35 9.92
N ALA A 139 14.74 5.95 10.16
CA ALA A 139 13.70 5.38 11.02
C ALA A 139 13.09 4.10 10.41
N ALA A 140 12.84 4.08 9.09
CA ALA A 140 12.34 2.89 8.39
C ALA A 140 13.35 1.72 8.46
N TRP A 141 14.64 1.99 8.28
CA TRP A 141 15.67 0.97 8.44
C TRP A 141 15.74 0.45 9.87
N SER A 142 15.63 1.33 10.87
CA SER A 142 15.59 0.91 12.28
C SER A 142 14.39 0.03 12.59
N LEU A 143 13.23 0.31 11.99
CA LEU A 143 12.04 -0.56 12.11
C LEU A 143 12.27 -1.93 11.50
N LEU A 144 12.88 -2.01 10.33
CA LEU A 144 13.24 -3.28 9.70
C LEU A 144 14.24 -4.06 10.56
N GLU A 145 15.29 -3.41 11.09
CA GLU A 145 16.28 -4.02 11.96
C GLU A 145 15.68 -4.53 13.28
N ALA A 146 14.68 -3.84 13.83
CA ALA A 146 13.95 -4.32 15.01
C ALA A 146 13.02 -5.50 14.71
N SER A 147 12.61 -5.68 13.45
CA SER A 147 11.61 -6.66 13.03
C SER A 147 12.21 -7.94 12.43
N LEU A 148 13.41 -7.87 11.88
CA LEU A 148 14.06 -8.94 11.13
C LEU A 148 15.28 -9.47 11.85
N SER A 149 15.64 -10.73 11.58
CA SER A 149 16.94 -11.27 11.96
C SER A 149 18.06 -10.60 11.12
N PRO A 150 19.34 -10.67 11.56
CA PRO A 150 20.46 -10.20 10.73
C PRO A 150 20.46 -10.80 9.33
N GLU A 151 20.17 -12.09 9.21
CA GLU A 151 20.05 -12.78 7.92
C GLU A 151 18.86 -12.23 7.08
N GLY A 152 17.70 -11.98 7.71
CA GLY A 152 16.56 -11.36 7.05
C GLY A 152 16.87 -9.96 6.52
N MET A 153 17.66 -9.18 7.26
CA MET A 153 18.14 -7.87 6.81
C MET A 153 19.07 -7.98 5.60
N ASP A 154 19.99 -8.93 5.60
CA ASP A 154 20.89 -9.16 4.47
C ASP A 154 20.16 -9.63 3.23
N GLN A 155 19.14 -10.48 3.40
CA GLN A 155 18.25 -10.88 2.30
C GLN A 155 17.45 -9.69 1.75
N THR A 156 16.88 -8.87 2.63
CA THR A 156 16.14 -7.66 2.24
C THR A 156 17.02 -6.74 1.38
N ARG A 157 18.23 -6.43 1.84
CA ARG A 157 19.19 -5.61 1.08
C ARG A 157 19.59 -6.25 -0.25
N SER A 158 19.66 -7.59 -0.29
CA SER A 158 20.01 -8.33 -1.51
C SER A 158 18.88 -8.28 -2.55
N VAL A 159 17.62 -8.41 -2.13
CA VAL A 159 16.45 -8.27 -3.00
C VAL A 159 16.40 -6.85 -3.59
N MET A 160 16.56 -5.82 -2.77
CA MET A 160 16.56 -4.43 -3.24
C MET A 160 17.69 -4.17 -4.26
N ARG A 161 18.90 -4.72 -4.04
CA ARG A 161 19.99 -4.61 -5.04
C ARG A 161 19.64 -5.33 -6.35
N THR A 162 18.90 -6.43 -6.28
CA THR A 162 18.46 -7.15 -7.48
C THR A 162 17.44 -6.32 -8.27
N GLU A 163 16.50 -5.67 -7.60
CA GLU A 163 15.55 -4.76 -8.26
C GLU A 163 16.26 -3.57 -8.90
N GLN A 164 17.20 -2.95 -8.21
CA GLN A 164 18.01 -1.88 -8.77
C GLN A 164 18.79 -2.34 -10.02
N ALA A 165 19.38 -3.53 -10.01
CA ALA A 165 20.04 -4.08 -11.17
C ALA A 165 19.08 -4.36 -12.33
N LEU A 166 17.86 -4.82 -12.05
CA LEU A 166 16.82 -5.02 -13.05
C LEU A 166 16.40 -3.68 -13.69
N LEU A 167 16.25 -2.63 -12.89
CA LEU A 167 15.97 -1.29 -13.38
C LEU A 167 17.06 -0.80 -14.33
N GLU A 168 18.34 -0.97 -13.98
CA GLU A 168 19.48 -0.57 -14.79
C GLU A 168 19.55 -1.33 -16.13
N ILE A 169 19.23 -2.62 -16.12
CA ILE A 169 19.22 -3.47 -17.31
C ILE A 169 18.05 -3.14 -18.23
N ASN A 170 16.85 -3.07 -17.68
CA ASN A 170 15.63 -2.96 -18.47
C ASN A 170 15.27 -1.50 -18.78
N LYS A 171 15.76 -0.54 -17.99
CA LYS A 171 15.42 0.89 -18.11
C LYS A 171 13.92 1.17 -18.09
N GLU A 172 13.18 0.37 -17.33
CA GLU A 172 11.73 0.48 -17.14
C GLU A 172 11.40 0.90 -15.70
N PRO A 173 11.58 2.20 -15.33
CA PRO A 173 11.44 2.66 -13.94
C PRO A 173 10.04 2.45 -13.36
N LEU A 174 9.04 2.34 -14.22
CA LEU A 174 7.66 2.11 -13.78
C LEU A 174 7.36 0.63 -13.46
N ARG A 175 8.28 -0.26 -13.78
CA ARG A 175 8.16 -1.69 -13.50
C ARG A 175 9.12 -2.17 -12.43
N TYR A 176 10.30 -1.57 -12.34
CA TYR A 176 11.39 -2.02 -11.48
C TYR A 176 11.97 -0.89 -10.59
N GLY A 177 11.35 0.28 -10.58
CA GLY A 177 11.78 1.42 -9.79
C GLY A 177 11.00 1.63 -8.49
#